data_26b23c52ca3efd3ce070931e6f9abead
#
_entry.id   26b23c52ca3efd3ce070931e6f9abead
#
_cell.length_a   1.000
_cell.length_b   1.000
_cell.length_c   1.000
_cell.angle_alpha   90.00
_cell.angle_beta   90.00
_cell.angle_gamma   90.00
#
_symmetry.space_group_name_H-M   'P 1'
#
loop_
_entity.id
_entity.type
_entity.pdbx_description
1 polymer ?
#
loop_
_entity_poly.entity_id
_entity_poly.type
_entity_poly.pdbx_seq_one_letter_code
_entity_poly.pdbx_strand_id
1 'polypeptide(L)'
;YTIQCSLVPIKELSIKTSNCFAYFDADKIEFPLLLRYAKDGDYFYPFGMSKPKTPGKVGKKKLSKYFKDEKFSLLEKENTPVLFSGEKLIWLVNHRIDDRYKVTENTKTVLKMKMVS
;
A
#
# COMPACT_ATOMS: atom_id res chain seq x y z
N TYR A 1 4.27 14.51 -7.01
CA TYR A 1 4.72 13.11 -6.94
C TYR A 1 4.53 12.41 -8.27
N THR A 2 5.50 11.58 -8.63
CA THR A 2 5.42 10.77 -9.83
C THR A 2 5.55 9.30 -9.45
N ILE A 3 4.61 8.49 -9.88
CA ILE A 3 4.64 7.05 -9.67
C ILE A 3 4.72 6.36 -11.04
N GLN A 4 5.74 5.53 -11.20
CA GLN A 4 5.87 4.69 -12.39
C GLN A 4 5.17 3.36 -12.14
N CYS A 5 4.34 2.94 -13.09
CA CYS A 5 3.60 1.68 -13.02
C CYS A 5 4.01 0.78 -14.18
N SER A 6 4.13 -0.51 -13.89
CA SER A 6 4.36 -1.51 -14.94
C SER A 6 3.69 -2.83 -14.55
N LEU A 7 3.24 -3.56 -15.56
CA LEU A 7 2.72 -4.91 -15.37
C LEU A 7 3.84 -5.91 -15.58
N VAL A 8 4.02 -6.82 -14.64
CA VAL A 8 5.07 -7.83 -14.67
C VAL A 8 4.47 -9.20 -14.48
N PRO A 9 4.70 -10.15 -15.39
CA PRO A 9 4.27 -11.54 -15.16
C PRO A 9 4.94 -12.08 -13.90
N ILE A 10 4.20 -12.85 -13.11
CA ILE A 10 4.73 -13.36 -11.83
C ILE A 10 6.06 -14.11 -11.98
N LYS A 11 6.26 -14.79 -13.09
CA LYS A 11 7.48 -15.56 -13.38
C LYS A 11 8.72 -14.66 -13.54
N GLU A 12 8.53 -13.40 -13.90
CA GLU A 12 9.61 -12.45 -14.13
C GLU A 12 9.79 -11.47 -12.99
N LEU A 13 9.03 -11.66 -11.89
CA LEU A 13 9.06 -10.73 -10.79
C LEU A 13 10.38 -10.80 -10.01
N SER A 14 11.01 -9.65 -9.85
CA SER A 14 12.15 -9.46 -8.95
C SER A 14 11.76 -8.40 -7.93
N ILE A 15 11.61 -8.80 -6.67
CA ILE A 15 11.15 -7.89 -5.61
C ILE A 15 12.32 -7.06 -5.07
N LYS A 16 12.14 -5.75 -5.10
CA LYS A 16 13.03 -4.82 -4.42
C LYS A 16 12.53 -4.58 -3.00
N THR A 17 13.45 -4.49 -2.05
CA THR A 17 13.09 -4.32 -0.64
C THR A 17 12.86 -2.88 -0.22
N SER A 18 13.19 -1.92 -1.07
CA SER A 18 12.99 -0.49 -0.79
C SER A 18 11.49 -0.15 -0.71
N ASN A 19 11.12 0.71 0.25
CA ASN A 19 9.74 1.15 0.43
C ASN A 19 9.21 2.04 -0.69
N CYS A 20 10.06 2.53 -1.59
CA CYS A 20 9.59 3.28 -2.75
C CYS A 20 8.98 2.39 -3.84
N PHE A 21 9.11 1.07 -3.70
CA PHE A 21 8.46 0.09 -4.57
C PHE A 21 7.24 -0.51 -3.87
N ALA A 22 6.20 -0.79 -4.65
CA ALA A 22 5.03 -1.52 -4.20
C ALA A 22 4.65 -2.55 -5.24
N TYR A 23 4.21 -3.71 -4.78
CA TYR A 23 3.84 -4.84 -5.65
C TYR A 23 2.43 -5.28 -5.29
N PHE A 24 1.54 -5.22 -6.28
CA PHE A 24 0.13 -5.56 -6.08
C PHE A 24 -0.29 -6.67 -7.02
N ASP A 25 -1.27 -7.46 -6.60
CA ASP A 25 -1.95 -8.38 -7.48
C ASP A 25 -2.77 -7.55 -8.48
N ALA A 26 -2.34 -7.54 -9.75
CA ALA A 26 -2.94 -6.70 -10.77
C ALA A 26 -4.44 -6.97 -10.96
N ASP A 27 -4.88 -8.20 -10.75
CA ASP A 27 -6.30 -8.57 -10.93
C ASP A 27 -7.22 -7.95 -9.86
N LYS A 28 -6.66 -7.50 -8.74
CA LYS A 28 -7.43 -6.89 -7.66
C LYS A 28 -7.51 -5.38 -7.78
N ILE A 29 -6.75 -4.77 -8.67
CA ILE A 29 -6.69 -3.32 -8.82
C ILE A 29 -7.85 -2.82 -9.67
N GLU A 30 -8.56 -1.83 -9.16
CA GLU A 30 -9.66 -1.14 -9.85
C GLU A 30 -9.21 0.26 -10.22
N PHE A 31 -9.47 0.66 -11.46
CA PHE A 31 -9.22 2.02 -11.91
C PHE A 31 -10.47 2.87 -11.75
N PRO A 32 -10.35 4.18 -11.58
CA PRO A 32 -9.11 4.95 -11.62
C PRO A 32 -8.27 4.83 -10.35
N LEU A 33 -6.98 5.13 -10.48
CA LEU A 33 -6.09 5.30 -9.34
C LEU A 33 -6.10 6.77 -8.94
N LEU A 34 -6.14 7.03 -7.63
CA LEU A 34 -6.14 8.39 -7.08
C LEU A 34 -5.01 8.55 -6.09
N LEU A 35 -4.18 9.56 -6.29
CA LEU A 35 -3.10 9.92 -5.37
C LEU A 35 -3.48 11.24 -4.69
N ARG A 36 -3.51 11.24 -3.36
CA ARG A 36 -3.79 12.45 -2.57
C ARG A 36 -3.14 12.35 -1.20
N TYR A 37 -3.17 13.42 -0.46
CA TYR A 37 -2.74 13.36 0.94
C TYR A 37 -3.81 12.74 1.82
N ALA A 38 -3.37 12.17 2.95
CA ALA A 38 -4.25 11.53 3.93
C ALA A 38 -5.27 12.51 4.49
N LYS A 39 -6.47 12.02 4.77
CA LYS A 39 -7.56 12.77 5.40
C LYS A 39 -8.08 12.03 6.62
N ASP A 40 -8.74 12.73 7.51
CA ASP A 40 -9.41 12.11 8.64
C ASP A 40 -10.42 11.07 8.15
N GLY A 41 -10.43 9.93 8.80
CA GLY A 41 -11.30 8.83 8.44
C GLY A 41 -10.68 7.82 7.47
N ASP A 42 -9.55 8.11 6.85
CA ASP A 42 -8.86 7.15 6.00
C ASP A 42 -8.38 5.96 6.83
N TYR A 43 -8.48 4.78 6.23
CA TYR A 43 -8.05 3.53 6.88
C TYR A 43 -7.52 2.55 5.83
N PHE A 44 -6.78 1.56 6.30
CA PHE A 44 -6.30 0.47 5.46
C PHE A 44 -6.01 -0.77 6.31
N TYR A 45 -5.60 -1.84 5.66
CA TYR A 45 -5.21 -3.09 6.30
C TYR A 45 -3.69 -3.25 6.13
N PRO A 46 -2.89 -2.78 7.09
CA PRO A 46 -1.44 -2.67 6.89
C PRO A 46 -0.78 -4.03 6.73
N PHE A 47 -0.14 -4.22 5.57
CA PHE A 47 0.54 -5.46 5.23
C PHE A 47 1.61 -5.82 6.28
N GLY A 48 1.62 -7.07 6.71
CA GLY A 48 2.61 -7.57 7.66
C GLY A 48 2.30 -7.26 9.12
N MET A 49 1.21 -6.56 9.42
CA MET A 49 0.83 -6.21 10.79
C MET A 49 -0.37 -7.05 11.26
N SER A 50 -0.11 -8.31 11.57
CA SER A 50 -1.13 -9.23 12.09
C SER A 50 -1.64 -8.80 13.46
N LYS A 51 -2.91 -9.10 13.76
CA LYS A 51 -3.45 -8.92 15.10
C LYS A 51 -2.83 -9.94 16.06
N PRO A 52 -2.49 -9.56 17.30
CA PRO A 52 -1.88 -10.49 18.27
C PRO A 52 -2.69 -11.76 18.52
N LYS A 53 -4.03 -11.64 18.56
CA LYS A 53 -4.92 -12.77 18.85
C LYS A 53 -5.31 -13.60 17.63
N THR A 54 -4.98 -13.13 16.41
CA THR A 54 -5.31 -13.81 15.17
C THR A 54 -4.11 -13.77 14.23
N PRO A 55 -3.06 -14.59 14.51
CA PRO A 55 -1.87 -14.61 13.67
C PRO A 55 -2.21 -14.86 12.19
N GLY A 56 -1.56 -14.12 11.31
CA GLY A 56 -1.79 -14.20 9.87
C GLY A 56 -2.97 -13.40 9.36
N LYS A 57 -3.77 -12.81 10.24
CA LYS A 57 -4.87 -11.93 9.84
C LYS A 57 -4.56 -10.48 10.15
N VAL A 58 -4.69 -9.63 9.12
CA VAL A 58 -4.46 -8.21 9.25
C VAL A 58 -5.81 -7.51 9.44
N GLY A 59 -5.90 -6.67 10.47
CA GLY A 59 -7.11 -5.92 10.76
C GLY A 59 -7.11 -4.53 10.15
N LYS A 60 -8.31 -3.96 10.06
CA LYS A 60 -8.54 -2.58 9.67
C LYS A 60 -7.87 -1.64 10.67
N LYS A 61 -7.14 -0.65 10.17
CA LYS A 61 -6.48 0.35 11.01
C LYS A 61 -6.65 1.75 10.43
N LYS A 62 -7.12 2.68 11.24
CA LYS A 62 -7.21 4.09 10.83
C LYS A 62 -5.79 4.66 10.64
N LEU A 63 -5.61 5.50 9.63
CA LEU A 63 -4.32 6.15 9.40
C LEU A 63 -3.88 7.00 10.58
N SER A 64 -4.80 7.69 11.25
CA SER A 64 -4.47 8.49 12.43
C SER A 64 -3.82 7.64 13.52
N LYS A 65 -4.33 6.44 13.74
CA LYS A 65 -3.74 5.50 14.71
C LYS A 65 -2.42 4.93 14.21
N TYR A 66 -2.33 4.59 12.93
CA TYR A 66 -1.10 4.11 12.32
C TYR A 66 0.02 5.14 12.46
N PHE A 67 -0.25 6.39 12.13
CA PHE A 67 0.72 7.46 12.27
C PHE A 67 1.21 7.61 13.71
N LYS A 68 0.29 7.53 14.67
CA LYS A 68 0.62 7.61 16.09
C LYS A 68 1.48 6.44 16.53
N ASP A 69 1.09 5.23 16.20
CA ASP A 69 1.79 4.01 16.60
C ASP A 69 3.18 3.92 15.97
N GLU A 70 3.33 4.39 14.73
CA GLU A 70 4.61 4.40 14.01
C GLU A 70 5.40 5.69 14.24
N LYS A 71 4.92 6.53 15.14
CA LYS A 71 5.61 7.76 15.58
C LYS A 71 5.93 8.74 14.46
N PHE A 72 4.99 8.93 13.55
CA PHE A 72 5.11 9.94 12.51
C PHE A 72 5.11 11.34 13.15
N SER A 73 6.01 12.19 12.68
CA SER A 73 5.96 13.62 13.04
C SER A 73 4.77 14.28 12.31
N LEU A 74 4.40 15.47 12.76
CA LEU A 74 3.33 16.22 12.08
C LEU A 74 3.70 16.48 10.63
N LEU A 75 4.96 16.85 10.37
CA LEU A 75 5.43 17.11 9.01
C LEU A 75 5.34 15.87 8.13
N GLU A 76 5.72 14.70 8.66
CA GLU A 76 5.61 13.44 7.94
C GLU A 76 4.16 13.11 7.58
N LYS A 77 3.22 13.29 8.54
CA LYS A 77 1.79 13.05 8.30
C LYS A 77 1.27 13.93 7.17
N GLU A 78 1.64 15.20 7.16
CA GLU A 78 1.17 16.18 6.18
C GLU A 78 1.75 15.95 4.79
N ASN A 79 2.91 15.30 4.70
CA ASN A 79 3.63 15.12 3.44
C ASN A 79 3.60 13.69 2.91
N THR A 80 2.86 12.79 3.54
CA THR A 80 2.75 11.40 3.09
C THR A 80 1.52 11.23 2.19
N PRO A 81 1.72 10.94 0.90
CA PRO A 81 0.60 10.68 0.01
C PRO A 81 0.06 9.27 0.19
N VAL A 82 -1.20 9.10 -0.14
CA VAL A 82 -1.88 7.81 -0.15
C VAL A 82 -2.45 7.54 -1.53
N LEU A 83 -2.38 6.29 -1.96
CA LEU A 83 -2.86 5.86 -3.27
C LEU A 83 -4.13 5.02 -3.10
N PHE A 84 -5.16 5.35 -3.87
CA PHE A 84 -6.43 4.63 -3.88
C PHE A 84 -6.62 3.87 -5.19
N SER A 85 -7.18 2.68 -5.07
CA SER A 85 -7.71 1.90 -6.19
C SER A 85 -9.23 1.97 -6.06
N GLY A 86 -9.89 2.71 -6.96
CA GLY A 86 -11.28 3.04 -6.76
C GLY A 86 -11.46 3.81 -5.45
N GLU A 87 -12.26 3.27 -4.55
CA GLU A 87 -12.53 3.91 -3.24
C GLU A 87 -11.67 3.36 -2.10
N LYS A 88 -10.78 2.40 -2.38
CA LYS A 88 -10.01 1.72 -1.34
C LYS A 88 -8.55 2.13 -1.35
N LEU A 89 -8.03 2.47 -0.17
CA LEU A 89 -6.63 2.82 0.01
C LEU A 89 -5.78 1.56 -0.14
N ILE A 90 -4.83 1.59 -1.09
CA ILE A 90 -3.97 0.43 -1.36
C ILE A 90 -2.52 0.64 -0.96
N TRP A 91 -2.07 1.89 -0.84
CA TRP A 91 -0.67 2.18 -0.55
C TRP A 91 -0.51 3.47 0.24
N LEU A 92 0.11 3.35 1.40
CA LEU A 92 0.66 4.51 2.12
C LEU A 92 2.05 4.69 1.54
N VAL A 93 2.18 5.62 0.61
CA VAL A 93 3.33 5.72 -0.29
C VAL A 93 4.65 5.85 0.49
N ASN A 94 5.66 5.07 0.08
CA ASN A 94 6.97 4.95 0.73
C ASN A 94 6.94 4.33 2.13
N HIS A 95 5.80 3.82 2.58
CA HIS A 95 5.70 3.22 3.91
C HIS A 95 5.15 1.78 3.89
N ARG A 96 3.90 1.60 3.45
CA ARG A 96 3.28 0.29 3.57
C ARG A 96 2.10 0.12 2.62
N ILE A 97 1.99 -1.07 2.02
CA ILE A 97 0.83 -1.41 1.19
C ILE A 97 -0.31 -1.96 2.03
N ASP A 98 -1.50 -2.01 1.43
CA ASP A 98 -2.66 -2.66 2.02
C ASP A 98 -2.59 -4.17 1.78
N ASP A 99 -2.84 -4.94 2.82
CA ASP A 99 -2.76 -6.41 2.78
C ASP A 99 -3.71 -7.06 1.77
N ARG A 100 -4.86 -6.43 1.51
CA ARG A 100 -5.87 -6.99 0.60
C ARG A 100 -5.43 -7.07 -0.86
N TYR A 101 -4.41 -6.29 -1.23
CA TYR A 101 -3.93 -6.16 -2.62
C TYR A 101 -2.55 -6.76 -2.84
N LYS A 102 -2.02 -7.44 -1.85
CA LYS A 102 -0.69 -8.03 -1.91
C LYS A 102 -0.59 -9.14 -2.95
N VAL A 103 0.62 -9.40 -3.40
CA VAL A 103 0.94 -10.56 -4.24
C VAL A 103 0.77 -11.83 -3.39
N THR A 104 0.10 -12.82 -3.94
CA THR A 104 -0.12 -14.12 -3.30
C THR A 104 0.37 -15.24 -4.23
N GLU A 105 0.30 -16.48 -3.75
CA GLU A 105 0.66 -17.64 -4.57
C GLU A 105 -0.24 -17.81 -5.79
N ASN A 106 -1.43 -17.19 -5.78
CA ASN A 106 -2.38 -17.26 -6.90
C ASN A 106 -2.25 -16.09 -7.88
N THR A 107 -1.37 -15.15 -7.61
CA THR A 107 -1.16 -13.98 -8.46
C THR A 107 -0.48 -14.39 -9.76
N LYS A 108 -1.04 -13.95 -10.89
CA LYS A 108 -0.46 -14.22 -12.22
C LYS A 108 0.30 -13.03 -12.76
N THR A 109 -0.26 -11.85 -12.60
CA THR A 109 0.34 -10.59 -13.06
C THR A 109 0.43 -9.62 -11.89
N VAL A 110 1.58 -8.97 -11.78
CA VAL A 110 1.86 -8.02 -10.71
C VAL A 110 1.85 -6.60 -11.26
N LEU A 111 1.14 -5.71 -10.59
CA LEU A 111 1.27 -4.28 -10.85
C LEU A 111 2.38 -3.75 -9.95
N LYS A 112 3.51 -3.45 -10.58
CA LYS A 112 4.68 -2.89 -9.91
C LYS A 112 4.61 -1.38 -9.97
N MET A 113 4.73 -0.73 -8.83
CA MET A 113 4.77 0.72 -8.73
C MET A 113 6.07 1.17 -8.09
N LYS A 114 6.58 2.30 -8.56
CA LYS A 114 7.77 2.93 -7.99
C LYS A 114 7.52 4.42 -7.83
N MET A 115 7.74 4.92 -6.61
CA MET A 115 7.75 6.35 -6.36
C MET A 115 9.09 6.92 -6.85
N VAL A 116 9.04 7.87 -7.77
CA VAL A 116 10.27 8.46 -8.35
C VAL A 116 10.50 9.92 -7.94
N SER A 117 9.50 10.60 -7.45
CA SER A 117 9.67 11.96 -6.91
C SER A 117 8.45 12.47 -6.16
#